data_352d2e4ec7da30b40fde0dd3a1bf36b3
#
_entry.id   352d2e4ec7da30b40fde0dd3a1bf36b3
#
_cell.length_a   1.000
_cell.length_b   1.000
_cell.length_c   1.000
_cell.angle_alpha   90.00
_cell.angle_beta   90.00
_cell.angle_gamma   90.00
#
_symmetry.space_group_name_H-M   'P 1'
#
loop_
_entity.id
_entity.type
_entity.pdbx_description
1 polymer ?
#
loop_
_entity_poly.entity_id
_entity_poly.type
_entity_poly.pdbx_seq_one_letter_code
_entity_poly.pdbx_strand_id
1 'polypeptide(L)'
;MTSFAQTLRNNATVPERILWSRLRGRQLGGFKFRRQRPIGPYICDFVCLSEKVIVELDGSQHVSEAGYDARRDAVLRSNGYRILRFWNEDVTRHLDTVLETIHAALFQGDMDGRFD
;
A
#
# COMPACT_ATOMS: atom_id res chain seq x y z
N MET A 1 -25.21 3.56 8.96
CA MET A 1 -24.16 4.60 8.92
C MET A 1 -22.87 3.99 8.38
N THR A 2 -22.28 4.63 7.39
CA THR A 2 -21.08 4.14 6.73
C THR A 2 -19.85 4.47 7.57
N SER A 3 -18.94 3.51 7.76
CA SER A 3 -17.68 3.77 8.45
C SER A 3 -16.78 4.67 7.60
N PHE A 4 -15.79 5.32 8.25
CA PHE A 4 -14.84 6.17 7.53
C PHE A 4 -14.10 5.38 6.44
N ALA A 5 -13.62 4.18 6.76
CA ALA A 5 -12.92 3.34 5.79
C ALA A 5 -13.82 2.94 4.63
N GLN A 6 -15.10 2.67 4.91
CA GLN A 6 -16.06 2.33 3.86
C GLN A 6 -16.34 3.51 2.95
N THR A 7 -16.41 4.71 3.51
CA THR A 7 -16.57 5.94 2.72
C THR A 7 -15.37 6.13 1.79
N LEU A 8 -14.16 5.90 2.27
CA LEU A 8 -12.95 5.99 1.44
C LEU A 8 -12.97 4.97 0.31
N ARG A 9 -13.41 3.74 0.56
CA ARG A 9 -13.52 2.72 -0.49
C ARG A 9 -14.51 3.13 -1.57
N ASN A 10 -15.63 3.73 -1.18
CA ASN A 10 -16.67 4.16 -2.12
C ASN A 10 -16.19 5.33 -2.99
N ASN A 11 -15.21 6.11 -2.50
CA ASN A 11 -14.65 7.25 -3.21
C ASN A 11 -13.26 6.99 -3.78
N ALA A 12 -12.92 5.71 -4.00
CA ALA A 12 -11.61 5.35 -4.52
C ALA A 12 -11.34 6.00 -5.89
N THR A 13 -10.11 6.47 -6.07
CA THR A 13 -9.69 7.07 -7.35
C THR A 13 -9.52 5.98 -8.42
N VAL A 14 -9.40 6.43 -9.67
CA VAL A 14 -9.16 5.50 -10.78
C VAL A 14 -7.87 4.69 -10.57
N PRO A 15 -6.71 5.30 -10.23
CA PRO A 15 -5.51 4.52 -9.95
C PRO A 15 -5.70 3.50 -8.82
N GLU A 16 -6.41 3.87 -7.75
CA GLU A 16 -6.69 2.94 -6.66
C GLU A 16 -7.51 1.74 -7.14
N ARG A 17 -8.53 1.98 -7.97
CA ARG A 17 -9.35 0.90 -8.52
C ARG A 17 -8.56 -0.02 -9.44
N ILE A 18 -7.69 0.56 -10.27
CA ILE A 18 -6.84 -0.21 -11.16
C ILE A 18 -5.92 -1.13 -10.36
N LEU A 19 -5.22 -0.57 -9.37
CA LEU A 19 -4.29 -1.37 -8.57
C LEU A 19 -5.04 -2.43 -7.76
N TRP A 20 -6.17 -2.07 -7.17
CA TRP A 20 -6.97 -3.04 -6.41
C TRP A 20 -7.42 -4.21 -7.28
N SER A 21 -7.80 -3.96 -8.53
CA SER A 21 -8.23 -5.03 -9.43
C SER A 21 -7.14 -6.08 -9.64
N ARG A 22 -5.87 -5.72 -9.44
CA ARG A 22 -4.73 -6.63 -9.61
C ARG A 22 -4.19 -7.19 -8.27
N LEU A 23 -4.53 -6.58 -7.15
CA LEU A 23 -4.09 -7.06 -5.83
C LEU A 23 -5.13 -7.96 -5.16
N ARG A 24 -6.41 -7.76 -5.46
CA ARG A 24 -7.49 -8.53 -4.83
C ARG A 24 -7.43 -10.01 -5.22
N GLY A 25 -8.00 -10.86 -4.39
CA GLY A 25 -8.15 -12.27 -4.74
C GLY A 25 -6.84 -13.05 -4.73
N ARG A 26 -5.83 -12.56 -4.05
CA ARG A 26 -4.52 -13.21 -3.93
C ARG A 26 -3.84 -13.42 -5.29
N GLN A 27 -4.15 -12.58 -6.27
CA GLN A 27 -3.58 -12.71 -7.63
C GLN A 27 -2.08 -12.50 -7.66
N LEU A 28 -1.56 -11.61 -6.81
CA LEU A 28 -0.15 -11.28 -6.83
C LEU A 28 0.62 -12.22 -5.91
N GLY A 29 1.15 -13.27 -6.48
CA GLY A 29 1.98 -14.23 -5.75
C GLY A 29 1.26 -15.01 -4.65
N GLY A 30 -0.06 -15.00 -4.62
CA GLY A 30 -0.83 -15.68 -3.58
C GLY A 30 -0.98 -14.87 -2.29
N PHE A 31 -0.50 -13.64 -2.26
CA PHE A 31 -0.55 -12.81 -1.05
C PHE A 31 -1.88 -12.09 -0.93
N LYS A 32 -2.39 -12.01 0.30
CA LYS A 32 -3.66 -11.34 0.56
C LYS A 32 -3.42 -9.87 0.86
N PHE A 33 -4.08 -9.01 0.08
CA PHE A 33 -4.10 -7.56 0.31
C PHE A 33 -5.47 -7.11 0.80
N ARG A 34 -5.46 -6.11 1.66
CA ARG A 34 -6.67 -5.39 2.08
C ARG A 34 -6.51 -3.95 1.65
N ARG A 35 -7.62 -3.31 1.31
CA ARG A 35 -7.60 -1.89 0.93
C ARG A 35 -8.22 -1.04 2.03
N GLN A 36 -7.79 0.23 2.10
CA GLN A 36 -8.28 1.21 3.07
C GLN A 36 -8.30 0.62 4.48
N ARG A 37 -7.14 0.09 4.86
CA ARG A 37 -7.00 -0.64 6.11
C ARG A 37 -6.47 0.27 7.20
N PRO A 38 -7.18 0.41 8.34
CA PRO A 38 -6.63 1.12 9.50
C PRO A 38 -5.47 0.35 10.12
N ILE A 39 -4.38 1.06 10.39
CA ILE A 39 -3.27 0.56 11.20
C ILE A 39 -3.00 1.62 12.26
N GLY A 40 -3.40 1.32 13.52
CA GLY A 40 -3.42 2.35 14.55
C GLY A 40 -4.33 3.49 14.13
N PRO A 41 -3.89 4.75 14.25
CA PRO A 41 -4.71 5.90 13.87
C PRO A 41 -4.68 6.22 12.37
N TYR A 42 -3.94 5.46 11.59
CA TYR A 42 -3.72 5.77 10.16
C TYR A 42 -4.49 4.82 9.27
N ILE A 43 -5.00 5.34 8.15
CA ILE A 43 -5.64 4.53 7.11
C ILE A 43 -4.64 4.36 5.98
N CYS A 44 -4.35 3.12 5.62
CA CYS A 44 -3.39 2.78 4.57
C CYS A 44 -4.13 2.29 3.34
N ASP A 45 -3.64 2.69 2.15
CA ASP A 45 -4.34 2.39 0.90
C ASP A 45 -4.45 0.90 0.65
N PHE A 46 -3.34 0.18 0.70
CA PHE A 46 -3.31 -1.28 0.51
C PHE A 46 -2.32 -1.89 1.49
N VAL A 47 -2.70 -2.99 2.12
CA VAL A 47 -1.84 -3.62 3.12
C VAL A 47 -1.85 -5.12 2.95
N CYS A 48 -0.66 -5.72 2.92
CA CYS A 48 -0.46 -7.15 3.09
C CYS A 48 -0.02 -7.37 4.54
N LEU A 49 -0.94 -7.80 5.39
CA LEU A 49 -0.67 -7.94 6.82
C LEU A 49 0.35 -9.04 7.11
N SER A 50 0.30 -10.14 6.37
CA SER A 50 1.21 -11.27 6.63
C SER A 50 2.67 -10.91 6.40
N GLU A 51 2.95 -10.05 5.41
CA GLU A 51 4.32 -9.64 5.07
C GLU A 51 4.63 -8.23 5.56
N LYS A 52 3.67 -7.56 6.17
CA LYS A 52 3.80 -6.20 6.69
C LYS A 52 4.29 -5.24 5.61
N VAL A 53 3.64 -5.29 4.47
CA VAL A 53 3.90 -4.38 3.36
C VAL A 53 2.70 -3.47 3.17
N ILE A 54 2.97 -2.18 3.10
CA ILE A 54 1.98 -1.14 2.82
C ILE A 54 2.29 -0.55 1.46
N VAL A 55 1.26 -0.41 0.62
CA VAL A 55 1.38 0.26 -0.68
C VAL A 55 0.50 1.50 -0.65
N GLU A 56 1.08 2.63 -1.00
CA GLU A 56 0.38 3.91 -1.01
C GLU A 56 0.49 4.58 -2.36
N LEU A 57 -0.59 5.22 -2.80
CA LEU A 57 -0.63 5.95 -4.05
C LEU A 57 -0.74 7.43 -3.76
N ASP A 58 0.13 8.22 -4.36
CA ASP A 58 0.16 9.66 -4.16
C ASP A 58 -0.14 10.40 -5.45
N GLY A 59 -0.96 11.45 -5.35
CA GLY A 59 -1.07 12.45 -6.40
C GLY A 59 0.04 13.48 -6.25
N SER A 60 0.21 14.34 -7.25
CA SER A 60 1.31 15.29 -7.33
C SER A 60 1.20 16.48 -6.36
N GLN A 61 0.22 16.50 -5.45
CA GLN A 61 -0.15 17.70 -4.71
C GLN A 61 0.09 17.65 -3.20
N HIS A 62 0.92 16.72 -2.70
CA HIS A 62 1.03 16.50 -1.26
C HIS A 62 2.30 17.07 -0.63
N VAL A 63 2.87 18.12 -1.22
CA VAL A 63 4.11 18.71 -0.71
C VAL A 63 3.91 19.36 0.67
N SER A 64 2.71 19.87 0.94
CA SER A 64 2.41 20.57 2.19
C SER A 64 2.26 19.66 3.41
N GLU A 65 2.17 18.35 3.23
CA GLU A 65 1.97 17.39 4.32
C GLU A 65 3.21 16.55 4.61
N ALA A 66 4.37 16.94 4.11
CA ALA A 66 5.58 16.14 4.23
C ALA A 66 5.95 15.81 5.68
N GLY A 67 5.77 16.75 6.60
CA GLY A 67 6.08 16.51 8.02
C GLY A 67 5.16 15.49 8.66
N TYR A 68 3.87 15.56 8.36
CA TYR A 68 2.90 14.59 8.84
C TYR A 68 3.21 13.21 8.27
N ASP A 69 3.49 13.12 6.99
CA ASP A 69 3.82 11.85 6.34
C ASP A 69 5.06 11.21 6.95
N ALA A 70 6.08 12.00 7.26
CA ALA A 70 7.30 11.49 7.87
C ALA A 70 7.04 10.86 9.24
N ARG A 71 6.21 11.50 10.08
CA ARG A 71 5.85 10.96 11.39
C ARG A 71 5.02 9.70 11.28
N ARG A 72 4.05 9.69 10.38
CA ARG A 72 3.22 8.53 10.10
C ARG A 72 4.07 7.36 9.66
N ASP A 73 4.98 7.61 8.72
CA ASP A 73 5.86 6.56 8.21
C ASP A 73 6.78 6.02 9.30
N ALA A 74 7.32 6.88 10.15
CA ALA A 74 8.17 6.45 11.25
C ALA A 74 7.42 5.52 12.20
N VAL A 75 6.17 5.84 12.53
CA VAL A 75 5.33 5.01 13.39
C VAL A 75 5.06 3.66 12.72
N LEU A 76 4.69 3.66 11.45
CA LEU A 76 4.40 2.42 10.73
C LEU A 76 5.65 1.54 10.61
N ARG A 77 6.79 2.14 10.30
CA ARG A 77 8.06 1.40 10.22
C ARG A 77 8.49 0.85 11.57
N SER A 78 8.25 1.59 12.65
CA SER A 78 8.57 1.11 13.99
C SER A 78 7.73 -0.11 14.39
N ASN A 79 6.58 -0.29 13.74
CA ASN A 79 5.74 -1.46 13.93
C ASN A 79 6.05 -2.59 12.94
N GLY A 80 7.14 -2.47 12.19
CA GLY A 80 7.62 -3.50 11.30
C GLY A 80 7.13 -3.44 9.87
N TYR A 81 6.41 -2.39 9.50
CA TYR A 81 5.87 -2.26 8.15
C TYR A 81 6.90 -1.66 7.19
N ARG A 82 6.91 -2.18 5.97
CA ARG A 82 7.63 -1.58 4.86
C ARG A 82 6.62 -0.82 4.01
N ILE A 83 6.98 0.39 3.60
CA ILE A 83 6.08 1.27 2.87
C ILE A 83 6.62 1.47 1.46
N LEU A 84 5.78 1.15 0.48
CA LEU A 84 6.06 1.37 -0.93
C LEU A 84 5.13 2.47 -1.43
N ARG A 85 5.70 3.50 -2.05
CA ARG A 85 4.91 4.61 -2.61
C ARG A 85 5.09 4.69 -4.10
N PHE A 86 3.97 4.89 -4.76
CA PHE A 86 3.94 5.08 -6.21
C PHE A 86 3.11 6.31 -6.51
N TRP A 87 3.48 7.01 -7.56
CA TRP A 87 2.63 8.07 -8.09
C TRP A 87 1.40 7.44 -8.74
N ASN A 88 0.29 8.16 -8.74
CA ASN A 88 -0.90 7.72 -9.46
C ASN A 88 -0.58 7.40 -10.93
N GLU A 89 0.29 8.21 -11.55
CA GLU A 89 0.69 7.99 -12.94
C GLU A 89 1.44 6.68 -13.15
N ASP A 90 2.19 6.23 -12.17
CA ASP A 90 2.89 4.93 -12.28
C ASP A 90 1.89 3.80 -12.46
N VAL A 91 0.77 3.87 -11.74
CA VAL A 91 -0.27 2.84 -11.85
C VAL A 91 -0.95 2.88 -13.20
N THR A 92 -1.25 4.08 -13.71
CA THR A 92 -1.97 4.21 -14.99
C THR A 92 -1.08 3.99 -16.19
N ARG A 93 0.22 4.25 -16.10
CA ARG A 93 1.15 4.17 -17.24
C ARG A 93 2.15 3.03 -17.16
N HIS A 94 2.46 2.57 -15.95
CA HIS A 94 3.53 1.58 -15.74
C HIS A 94 3.08 0.52 -14.74
N LEU A 95 1.87 -0.01 -14.92
CA LEU A 95 1.26 -0.94 -13.97
C LEU A 95 2.12 -2.18 -13.75
N ASP A 96 2.69 -2.74 -14.82
CA ASP A 96 3.51 -3.94 -14.71
C ASP A 96 4.73 -3.69 -13.82
N THR A 97 5.38 -2.54 -13.95
CA THR A 97 6.51 -2.18 -13.12
C THR A 97 6.10 -2.03 -11.65
N VAL A 98 4.95 -1.41 -11.40
CA VAL A 98 4.41 -1.28 -10.03
C VAL A 98 4.18 -2.66 -9.43
N LEU A 99 3.53 -3.56 -10.15
CA LEU A 99 3.25 -4.91 -9.66
C LEU A 99 4.53 -5.71 -9.44
N GLU A 100 5.52 -5.59 -10.30
CA GLU A 100 6.80 -6.25 -10.14
C GLU A 100 7.52 -5.75 -8.88
N THR A 101 7.48 -4.45 -8.64
CA THR A 101 8.11 -3.85 -7.46
C THR A 101 7.45 -4.35 -6.18
N ILE A 102 6.11 -4.37 -6.15
CA ILE A 102 5.36 -4.88 -5.00
C ILE A 102 5.69 -6.36 -4.77
N HIS A 103 5.67 -7.15 -5.83
CA HIS A 103 5.95 -8.57 -5.75
C HIS A 103 7.36 -8.84 -5.19
N ALA A 104 8.35 -8.11 -5.67
CA ALA A 104 9.72 -8.24 -5.16
C ALA A 104 9.81 -7.90 -3.68
N ALA A 105 9.09 -6.88 -3.22
CA ALA A 105 9.09 -6.50 -1.82
C ALA A 105 8.47 -7.58 -0.92
N LEU A 106 7.46 -8.29 -1.42
CA LEU A 106 6.83 -9.37 -0.67
C LEU A 106 7.81 -10.53 -0.44
N PHE A 107 8.60 -10.86 -1.42
CA PHE A 107 9.61 -11.91 -1.30
C PHE A 107 10.84 -11.48 -0.53
N GLN A 108 11.19 -10.21 -0.58
CA GLN A 108 12.36 -9.70 0.11
C GLN A 108 12.28 -9.89 1.63
N GLY A 109 11.09 -9.74 2.20
CA GLY A 109 10.89 -9.97 3.62
C GLY A 109 11.16 -11.41 4.00
N ASP A 110 10.76 -12.36 3.19
CA ASP A 110 11.02 -13.78 3.41
C ASP A 110 12.52 -14.09 3.35
N MET A 111 13.22 -13.46 2.41
CA MET A 111 14.66 -13.72 2.24
C MET A 111 15.47 -13.18 3.40
N ASP A 112 15.09 -12.03 3.96
CA ASP A 112 15.87 -11.39 5.04
C ASP A 112 15.78 -12.13 6.37
N GLY A 113 14.72 -12.87 6.62
CA GLY A 113 14.50 -13.51 7.92
C GLY A 113 14.76 -15.00 7.96
N ARG A 114 14.92 -15.65 6.83
CA ARG A 114 14.92 -17.12 6.78
C ARG A 114 16.24 -17.77 6.38
N PHE A 115 17.23 -16.99 6.05
CA PHE A 115 18.53 -17.50 5.62
C PHE A 115 19.64 -17.25 6.63
N ASP A 116 19.26 -16.96 7.84
CA ASP A 116 20.22 -16.77 8.94
C ASP A 116 20.59 -18.09 9.60
#